data_d8796f889fb2397de79e8de049e6d945
#
_entry.id   d8796f889fb2397de79e8de049e6d945
#
_cell.length_a   1.000
_cell.length_b   1.000
_cell.length_c   1.000
_cell.angle_alpha   90.00
_cell.angle_beta   90.00
_cell.angle_gamma   90.00
#
_symmetry.space_group_name_H-M   'P 1'
#
loop_
_entity.id
_entity.type
_entity.pdbx_description
1 polymer ?
#
loop_
_entity_poly.entity_id
_entity_poly.type
_entity_poly.pdbx_seq_one_letter_code
_entity_poly.pdbx_strand_id
1 'polypeptide(L)'
;MSELIHLGVEDVNMAIGFITCRDEHKERTVPFGRVAKEALSCYLESARPELLKGNESPWLFTNCSGGSMSRQGFWKIIKFYGKKAGIDEEITPHTLRHSFAAHLIGNGADMKAVQTMMGHSDISTTQMYVAYAGTNAVREAYTEAHPRR
;
A
#
# COMPACT_ATOMS: atom_id res chain seq x y z
N MET A 1 6.98 -2.95 -5.60
CA MET A 1 7.96 -2.05 -4.98
C MET A 1 8.55 -1.09 -6.01
N SER A 2 8.96 -1.56 -7.18
CA SER A 2 9.51 -0.69 -8.24
C SER A 2 8.58 0.47 -8.57
N GLU A 3 7.30 0.23 -8.78
CA GLU A 3 6.30 1.27 -9.04
C GLU A 3 6.25 2.32 -7.93
N LEU A 4 6.30 1.91 -6.67
CA LEU A 4 6.23 2.84 -5.53
C LEU A 4 7.43 3.81 -5.48
N ILE A 5 8.64 3.31 -5.69
CA ILE A 5 9.86 4.13 -5.62
C ILE A 5 10.03 5.05 -6.84
N HIS A 6 9.36 4.75 -7.94
CA HIS A 6 9.35 5.57 -9.15
C HIS A 6 8.02 6.31 -9.37
N LEU A 7 7.16 6.36 -8.34
CA LEU A 7 5.92 7.11 -8.39
C LEU A 7 6.23 8.60 -8.39
N GLY A 8 5.69 9.32 -9.37
CA GLY A 8 5.80 10.78 -9.46
C GLY A 8 4.73 11.50 -8.65
N VAL A 9 4.94 12.76 -8.37
CA VAL A 9 3.91 13.62 -7.76
C VAL A 9 2.70 13.76 -8.69
N GLU A 10 2.93 13.81 -9.99
CA GLU A 10 1.90 13.91 -11.03
C GLU A 10 1.01 12.66 -11.15
N ASP A 11 1.50 11.50 -10.66
CA ASP A 11 0.76 10.26 -10.68
C ASP A 11 -0.33 10.20 -9.60
N VAL A 12 -0.36 11.18 -8.69
CA VAL A 12 -1.31 11.23 -7.57
C VAL A 12 -2.39 12.26 -7.84
N ASN A 13 -3.63 11.81 -7.91
CA ASN A 13 -4.77 12.71 -7.95
C ASN A 13 -5.39 12.84 -6.56
N MET A 14 -5.00 13.87 -5.82
CA MET A 14 -5.49 14.14 -4.48
C MET A 14 -6.97 14.52 -4.45
N ALA A 15 -7.52 15.11 -5.51
CA ALA A 15 -8.91 15.53 -5.54
C ALA A 15 -9.85 14.32 -5.50
N ILE A 16 -9.63 13.36 -6.39
CA ILE A 16 -10.47 12.16 -6.51
C ILE A 16 -9.96 10.94 -5.75
N GLY A 17 -8.73 11.00 -5.19
CA GLY A 17 -8.19 9.93 -4.34
C GLY A 17 -7.69 8.71 -5.12
N PHE A 18 -6.95 8.92 -6.20
CA PHE A 18 -6.37 7.86 -7.03
C PHE A 18 -4.87 8.05 -7.28
N ILE A 19 -4.18 6.92 -7.42
CA ILE A 19 -2.80 6.84 -7.87
C ILE A 19 -2.78 6.12 -9.20
N THR A 20 -2.07 6.66 -10.18
CA THR A 20 -1.79 6.00 -11.45
C THR A 20 -0.47 5.25 -11.36
N CYS A 21 -0.54 3.93 -11.41
CA CYS A 21 0.63 3.07 -11.44
C CYS A 21 0.95 2.71 -12.89
N ARG A 22 2.18 3.01 -13.33
CA ARG A 22 2.65 2.68 -14.66
C ARG A 22 3.71 1.60 -14.58
N ASP A 23 3.57 0.59 -15.41
CA ASP A 23 4.56 -0.45 -15.67
C ASP A 23 4.89 -0.41 -17.18
N GLU A 24 5.96 -1.06 -17.62
CA GLU A 24 6.44 -1.04 -19.02
C GLU A 24 5.35 -1.32 -20.06
N HIS A 25 4.30 -2.07 -19.68
CA HIS A 25 3.25 -2.50 -20.61
C HIS A 25 1.83 -2.16 -20.17
N LYS A 26 1.62 -1.64 -18.95
CA LYS A 26 0.27 -1.42 -18.41
C LYS A 26 0.22 -0.20 -17.50
N GLU A 27 -0.86 0.53 -17.65
CA GLU A 27 -1.27 1.58 -16.71
C GLU A 27 -2.50 1.10 -15.96
N ARG A 28 -2.54 1.33 -14.64
CA ARG A 28 -3.70 1.07 -13.82
C ARG A 28 -3.87 2.13 -12.75
N THR A 29 -5.10 2.38 -12.41
CA THR A 29 -5.47 3.34 -11.36
C THR A 29 -5.85 2.59 -10.09
N VAL A 30 -5.26 3.00 -8.98
CA VAL A 30 -5.50 2.40 -7.66
C VAL A 30 -6.09 3.45 -6.74
N PRO A 31 -7.28 3.24 -6.17
CA PRO A 31 -7.86 4.17 -5.20
C PRO A 31 -7.13 4.09 -3.87
N PHE A 32 -7.11 5.20 -3.14
CA PHE A 32 -6.64 5.24 -1.76
C PHE A 32 -7.67 5.91 -0.86
N GLY A 33 -7.79 5.39 0.37
CA GLY A 33 -8.79 5.83 1.32
C GLY A 33 -8.44 7.17 1.99
N ARG A 34 -9.41 7.69 2.76
CA ARG A 34 -9.31 8.98 3.46
C ARG A 34 -8.06 9.10 4.34
N VAL A 35 -7.76 8.08 5.13
CA VAL A 35 -6.60 8.10 6.04
C VAL A 35 -5.29 8.20 5.26
N ALA A 36 -5.16 7.48 4.14
CA ALA A 36 -3.98 7.58 3.28
C ALA A 36 -3.90 8.96 2.61
N LYS A 37 -5.04 9.55 2.23
CA LYS A 37 -5.12 10.90 1.67
C LYS A 37 -4.61 11.95 2.66
N GLU A 38 -5.09 11.89 3.89
CA GLU A 38 -4.68 12.80 4.98
C GLU A 38 -3.17 12.69 5.26
N ALA A 39 -2.66 11.46 5.36
CA ALA A 39 -1.23 11.22 5.56
C ALA A 39 -0.37 11.72 4.40
N LEU A 40 -0.85 11.52 3.16
CA LEU A 40 -0.15 11.97 1.97
C LEU A 40 -0.16 13.50 1.82
N SER A 41 -1.27 14.16 2.16
CA SER A 41 -1.35 15.63 2.21
C SER A 41 -0.33 16.19 3.20
N CYS A 42 -0.31 15.68 4.43
CA CYS A 42 0.63 16.09 5.46
C CYS A 42 2.09 15.87 5.00
N TYR A 43 2.38 14.75 4.36
CA TYR A 43 3.71 14.48 3.80
C TYR A 43 4.09 15.50 2.72
N LEU A 44 3.20 15.77 1.76
CA LEU A 44 3.46 16.69 0.65
C LEU A 44 3.64 18.13 1.12
N GLU A 45 2.88 18.56 2.12
CA GLU A 45 2.86 19.93 2.62
C GLU A 45 3.99 20.22 3.63
N SER A 46 4.41 19.21 4.39
CA SER A 46 5.38 19.39 5.49
C SER A 46 6.68 18.62 5.26
N ALA A 47 6.65 17.31 5.33
CA ALA A 47 7.86 16.49 5.38
C ALA A 47 8.65 16.49 4.07
N ARG A 48 7.96 16.47 2.92
CA ARG A 48 8.62 16.46 1.62
C ARG A 48 9.41 17.74 1.33
N PRO A 49 8.89 18.97 1.57
CA PRO A 49 9.65 20.19 1.44
C PRO A 49 10.91 20.23 2.34
N GLU A 50 10.80 19.75 3.59
CA GLU A 50 11.94 19.65 4.50
C GLU A 50 13.01 18.67 3.99
N LEU A 51 12.60 17.52 3.43
CA LEU A 51 13.54 16.56 2.84
C LEU A 51 14.24 17.13 1.61
N LEU A 52 13.54 17.89 0.80
CA LEU A 52 14.07 18.49 -0.42
C LEU A 52 14.99 19.68 -0.18
N LYS A 53 14.85 20.38 0.96
CA LYS A 53 15.68 21.56 1.33
C LYS A 53 15.74 22.62 0.22
N GLY A 54 14.61 22.83 -0.46
CA GLY A 54 14.52 23.78 -1.55
C GLY A 54 14.89 23.23 -2.94
N ASN A 55 15.29 21.97 -3.04
CA ASN A 55 15.46 21.30 -4.33
C ASN A 55 14.11 20.87 -4.91
N GLU A 56 14.06 20.73 -6.23
CA GLU A 56 12.91 20.15 -6.92
C GLU A 56 13.11 18.65 -7.15
N SER A 57 12.03 17.91 -7.17
CA SER A 57 12.03 16.48 -7.46
C SER A 57 10.70 16.06 -8.10
N PRO A 58 10.72 15.28 -9.19
CA PRO A 58 9.49 14.73 -9.75
C PRO A 58 8.92 13.58 -8.91
N TRP A 59 9.74 12.96 -8.07
CA TRP A 59 9.38 11.77 -7.31
C TRP A 59 8.47 12.09 -6.14
N LEU A 60 7.45 11.27 -5.94
CA LEU A 60 6.57 11.39 -4.78
C LEU A 60 7.35 11.16 -3.48
N PHE A 61 8.02 10.01 -3.39
CA PHE A 61 8.85 9.65 -2.23
C PHE A 61 10.32 9.86 -2.55
N THR A 62 10.92 10.82 -1.87
CA THR A 62 12.30 11.25 -2.10
C THR A 62 13.24 10.78 -1.00
N ASN A 63 14.51 10.66 -1.35
CA ASN A 63 15.60 10.62 -0.39
C ASN A 63 16.03 12.06 -0.02
N CYS A 64 16.97 12.19 0.91
CA CYS A 64 17.47 13.49 1.39
C CYS A 64 18.23 14.30 0.31
N SER A 65 18.53 13.71 -0.85
CA SER A 65 19.20 14.38 -1.98
C SER A 65 18.22 14.73 -3.11
N GLY A 66 16.91 14.54 -2.93
CA GLY A 66 15.88 14.79 -3.94
C GLY A 66 15.72 13.68 -4.99
N GLY A 67 16.55 12.65 -4.96
CA GLY A 67 16.37 11.48 -5.82
C GLY A 67 15.24 10.56 -5.32
N SER A 68 14.85 9.58 -6.14
CA SER A 68 13.86 8.58 -5.72
C SER A 68 14.35 7.79 -4.50
N MET A 69 13.41 7.33 -3.69
CA MET A 69 13.72 6.45 -2.57
C MET A 69 14.26 5.10 -3.07
N SER A 70 15.31 4.58 -2.45
CA SER A 70 15.82 3.26 -2.81
C SER A 70 14.97 2.13 -2.22
N ARG A 71 15.02 0.94 -2.84
CA ARG A 71 14.37 -0.26 -2.30
C ARG A 71 14.82 -0.57 -0.88
N GLN A 72 16.12 -0.43 -0.61
CA GLN A 72 16.70 -0.65 0.72
C GLN A 72 16.21 0.40 1.74
N GLY A 73 16.10 1.66 1.32
CA GLY A 73 15.54 2.73 2.14
C GLY A 73 14.12 2.44 2.55
N PHE A 74 13.28 2.05 1.60
CA PHE A 74 11.89 1.68 1.86
C PHE A 74 11.78 0.47 2.81
N TRP A 75 12.62 -0.55 2.62
CA TRP A 75 12.69 -1.71 3.52
C TRP A 75 13.03 -1.33 4.96
N LYS A 76 14.01 -0.43 5.13
CA LYS A 76 14.39 0.06 6.47
C LYS A 76 13.22 0.78 7.15
N ILE A 77 12.46 1.58 6.40
CA ILE A 77 11.28 2.29 6.90
C ILE A 77 10.20 1.31 7.34
N ILE A 78 9.88 0.31 6.53
CA ILE A 78 8.87 -0.72 6.89
C ILE A 78 9.30 -1.46 8.16
N LYS A 79 10.55 -1.91 8.25
CA LYS A 79 11.08 -2.60 9.44
C LYS A 79 11.03 -1.71 10.68
N PHE A 80 11.39 -0.44 10.54
CA PHE A 80 11.34 0.51 11.65
C PHE A 80 9.91 0.68 12.18
N TYR A 81 8.94 0.90 11.31
CA TYR A 81 7.56 1.07 11.73
C TYR A 81 6.91 -0.23 12.22
N GLY A 82 7.23 -1.37 11.63
CA GLY A 82 6.80 -2.67 12.12
C GLY A 82 7.24 -2.90 13.57
N LYS A 83 8.52 -2.66 13.86
CA LYS A 83 9.06 -2.76 15.22
C LYS A 83 8.41 -1.74 16.17
N LYS A 84 8.19 -0.50 15.72
CA LYS A 84 7.51 0.53 16.52
C LYS A 84 6.06 0.18 16.83
N ALA A 85 5.41 -0.55 15.96
CA ALA A 85 4.04 -1.06 16.15
C ALA A 85 3.97 -2.34 16.99
N GLY A 86 5.10 -2.85 17.49
CA GLY A 86 5.14 -4.09 18.29
C GLY A 86 4.86 -5.35 17.48
N ILE A 87 5.12 -5.33 16.17
CA ILE A 87 4.94 -6.49 15.30
C ILE A 87 6.29 -7.23 15.25
N ASP A 88 6.31 -8.42 15.85
CA ASP A 88 7.52 -9.25 15.93
C ASP A 88 7.81 -10.03 14.64
N GLU A 89 6.78 -10.23 13.81
CA GLU A 89 6.89 -10.92 12.54
C GLU A 89 7.59 -10.06 11.49
N GLU A 90 8.30 -10.72 10.56
CA GLU A 90 8.97 -10.02 9.49
C GLU A 90 7.96 -9.42 8.49
N ILE A 91 7.78 -8.10 8.54
CA ILE A 91 6.93 -7.38 7.59
C ILE A 91 7.73 -7.09 6.32
N THR A 92 7.24 -7.59 5.20
CA THR A 92 7.79 -7.34 3.88
C THR A 92 6.79 -6.51 3.04
N PRO A 93 7.22 -5.90 1.93
CA PRO A 93 6.28 -5.30 0.98
C PRO A 93 5.23 -6.30 0.46
N HIS A 94 5.59 -7.57 0.33
CA HIS A 94 4.66 -8.64 -0.02
C HIS A 94 3.62 -8.86 1.07
N THR A 95 4.03 -8.86 2.34
CA THR A 95 3.12 -8.97 3.49
C THR A 95 2.07 -7.86 3.47
N LEU A 96 2.49 -6.60 3.24
CA LEU A 96 1.57 -5.46 3.14
C LEU A 96 0.62 -5.61 1.95
N ARG A 97 1.13 -6.06 0.81
CA ARG A 97 0.34 -6.31 -0.38
C ARG A 97 -0.69 -7.43 -0.16
N HIS A 98 -0.30 -8.52 0.50
CA HIS A 98 -1.20 -9.61 0.87
C HIS A 98 -2.30 -9.15 1.83
N SER A 99 -1.94 -8.39 2.87
CA SER A 99 -2.90 -7.83 3.82
C SER A 99 -3.91 -6.92 3.13
N PHE A 100 -3.46 -6.06 2.22
CA PHE A 100 -4.35 -5.19 1.46
C PHE A 100 -5.39 -6.00 0.66
N ALA A 101 -4.94 -7.00 -0.11
CA ALA A 101 -5.84 -7.83 -0.90
C ALA A 101 -6.81 -8.64 -0.01
N ALA A 102 -6.30 -9.24 1.07
CA ALA A 102 -7.11 -10.02 1.99
C ALA A 102 -8.19 -9.17 2.69
N HIS A 103 -7.85 -7.96 3.11
CA HIS A 103 -8.81 -7.03 3.69
C HIS A 103 -9.89 -6.60 2.70
N LEU A 104 -9.54 -6.28 1.46
CA LEU A 104 -10.54 -5.92 0.44
C LEU A 104 -11.49 -7.07 0.17
N ILE A 105 -10.97 -8.27 -0.05
CA ILE A 105 -11.78 -9.47 -0.32
C ILE A 105 -12.63 -9.84 0.90
N GLY A 106 -12.06 -9.79 2.10
CA GLY A 106 -12.77 -10.05 3.36
C GLY A 106 -13.92 -9.08 3.62
N ASN A 107 -13.81 -7.85 3.13
CA ASN A 107 -14.89 -6.86 3.19
C ASN A 107 -15.81 -6.88 1.95
N GLY A 108 -15.77 -7.94 1.15
CA GLY A 108 -16.70 -8.16 0.04
C GLY A 108 -16.34 -7.46 -1.28
N ALA A 109 -15.11 -6.99 -1.44
CA ALA A 109 -14.69 -6.44 -2.72
C ALA A 109 -14.67 -7.52 -3.81
N ASP A 110 -15.07 -7.14 -5.03
CA ASP A 110 -15.01 -8.04 -6.18
C ASP A 110 -13.56 -8.47 -6.47
N MET A 111 -13.37 -9.78 -6.64
CA MET A 111 -12.05 -10.38 -6.86
C MET A 111 -11.36 -9.83 -8.11
N LYS A 112 -12.14 -9.58 -9.18
CA LYS A 112 -11.61 -9.05 -10.44
C LYS A 112 -11.13 -7.60 -10.28
N ALA A 113 -11.85 -6.80 -9.48
CA ALA A 113 -11.44 -5.45 -9.12
C ALA A 113 -10.12 -5.47 -8.32
N VAL A 114 -10.01 -6.35 -7.32
CA VAL A 114 -8.78 -6.52 -6.53
C VAL A 114 -7.62 -6.98 -7.43
N GLN A 115 -7.85 -7.94 -8.31
CA GLN A 115 -6.85 -8.40 -9.29
C GLN A 115 -6.33 -7.24 -10.15
N THR A 116 -7.23 -6.40 -10.65
CA THR A 116 -6.88 -5.22 -11.46
C THR A 116 -6.03 -4.23 -10.67
N MET A 117 -6.44 -3.87 -9.45
CA MET A 117 -5.68 -2.99 -8.56
C MET A 117 -4.29 -3.54 -8.24
N MET A 118 -4.19 -4.85 -8.05
CA MET A 118 -2.93 -5.54 -7.75
C MET A 118 -2.03 -5.66 -8.99
N GLY A 119 -2.55 -5.48 -10.21
CA GLY A 119 -1.79 -5.66 -11.44
C GLY A 119 -1.40 -7.12 -11.70
N HIS A 120 -2.18 -8.07 -11.20
CA HIS A 120 -1.95 -9.49 -11.44
C HIS A 120 -2.40 -9.86 -12.86
N SER A 121 -1.51 -10.49 -13.61
CA SER A 121 -1.85 -11.05 -14.94
C SER A 121 -2.67 -12.33 -14.83
N ASP A 122 -2.58 -13.05 -13.71
CA ASP A 122 -3.27 -14.31 -13.45
C ASP A 122 -4.16 -14.21 -12.20
N ILE A 123 -5.41 -14.65 -12.34
CA ILE A 123 -6.41 -14.69 -11.28
C ILE A 123 -6.03 -15.66 -10.15
N SER A 124 -5.29 -16.73 -10.47
CA SER A 124 -4.84 -17.72 -9.50
C SER A 124 -4.07 -17.08 -8.33
N THR A 125 -3.27 -16.07 -8.62
CA THR A 125 -2.53 -15.31 -7.60
C THR A 125 -3.47 -14.56 -6.64
N THR A 126 -4.61 -14.10 -7.14
CA THR A 126 -5.61 -13.38 -6.31
C THR A 126 -6.49 -14.38 -5.54
N GLN A 127 -6.73 -15.56 -6.07
CA GLN A 127 -7.54 -16.61 -5.40
C GLN A 127 -6.92 -17.10 -4.08
N MET A 128 -5.61 -17.06 -3.95
CA MET A 128 -4.95 -17.41 -2.68
C MET A 128 -5.42 -16.51 -1.52
N TYR A 129 -5.80 -15.25 -1.81
CA TYR A 129 -6.29 -14.32 -0.79
C TYR A 129 -7.69 -14.65 -0.27
N VAL A 130 -8.50 -15.38 -1.04
CA VAL A 130 -9.84 -15.83 -0.62
C VAL A 130 -9.73 -16.78 0.56
N ALA A 131 -8.75 -17.68 0.55
CA ALA A 131 -8.50 -18.59 1.66
C ALA A 131 -8.11 -17.82 2.94
N TYR A 132 -7.30 -16.78 2.81
CA TYR A 132 -6.92 -15.91 3.94
C TYR A 132 -8.09 -15.09 4.47
N ALA A 133 -8.89 -14.51 3.58
CA ALA A 133 -10.08 -13.74 3.95
C ALA A 133 -11.13 -14.60 4.66
N GLY A 134 -11.37 -15.83 4.15
CA GLY A 134 -12.26 -16.80 4.79
C GLY A 134 -11.83 -17.17 6.21
N THR A 135 -10.53 -17.34 6.44
CA THR A 135 -9.98 -17.63 7.76
C THR A 135 -10.21 -16.48 8.76
N ASN A 136 -10.06 -15.23 8.30
CA ASN A 136 -10.32 -14.06 9.14
C ASN A 136 -11.81 -13.89 9.45
N ALA A 137 -12.69 -14.05 8.45
CA ALA A 137 -14.14 -13.99 8.66
C ALA A 137 -14.64 -15.08 9.63
N VAL A 138 -14.09 -16.28 9.54
CA VAL A 138 -14.39 -17.38 10.49
C VAL A 138 -13.89 -17.02 11.89
N ARG A 139 -12.71 -16.42 12.01
CA ARG A 139 -12.14 -16.02 13.30
C ARG A 139 -12.92 -14.86 13.93
N GLU A 140 -13.36 -13.89 13.15
CA GLU A 140 -14.22 -12.79 13.60
C GLU A 140 -15.58 -13.31 14.06
N ALA A 141 -16.25 -14.13 13.24
CA ALA A 141 -17.51 -14.77 13.61
C ALA A 141 -17.40 -15.64 14.87
N TYR A 142 -16.28 -16.36 15.03
CA TYR A 142 -16.00 -17.12 16.26
C TYR A 142 -15.82 -16.19 17.46
N THR A 143 -15.07 -15.09 17.29
CA THR A 143 -14.83 -14.13 18.38
C THR A 143 -16.09 -13.40 18.80
N GLU A 144 -17.00 -13.12 17.85
CA GLU A 144 -18.28 -12.47 18.12
C GLU A 144 -19.30 -13.43 18.74
N ALA A 145 -19.35 -14.67 18.27
CA ALA A 145 -20.38 -15.63 18.62
C ALA A 145 -20.01 -16.58 19.80
N HIS A 146 -18.72 -16.69 20.13
CA HIS A 146 -18.30 -17.66 21.14
C HIS A 146 -18.52 -17.15 22.57
N PRO A 147 -19.22 -17.93 23.46
CA PRO A 147 -19.57 -17.50 24.83
C PRO A 147 -18.38 -17.40 25.80
N ARG A 148 -17.19 -17.86 25.39
CA ARG A 148 -15.95 -17.69 26.18
C ARG A 148 -15.01 -16.77 25.32
N ARG A 149 -15.12 -15.49 25.58
CA ARG A 149 -14.19 -14.48 25.07
C ARG A 149 -12.90 -14.46 25.88
#